data_b3d86da6f49519b9f3c82fa0a3dbd8e8
#
_entry.id   b3d86da6f49519b9f3c82fa0a3dbd8e8
#
_cell.length_a   1.000
_cell.length_b   1.000
_cell.length_c   1.000
_cell.angle_alpha   90.00
_cell.angle_beta   90.00
_cell.angle_gamma   90.00
#
_symmetry.space_group_name_H-M   'P 1'
#
loop_
_entity.id
_entity.type
_entity.pdbx_description
1 polymer ?
#
loop_
_entity_poly.entity_id
_entity_poly.type
_entity_poly.pdbx_seq_one_letter_code
_entity_poly.pdbx_strand_id
1 'polypeptide(L)'
;VSAEHPTYIGGGTDIMPLLKNEVRDDKDFVFLKKIPELHVLEEKDGELIIGAAMTLTELAESELLNSRYAAIAQAASLTASPQIRNIATVGGNIMQDRRCIYFNQPHLWRSGLAYCFKTGGSICHQIPNSPACRAIYYSDVATALIAYEAEVEYIEDGETHRTDLKSLIERHSVANGLACHEHLPILITRFFVPAAEEGERSGFYKYAMRT
;
A
#
# COMPACT_ATOMS: atom_id res chain seq x y z
N VAL A 1 -8.53 13.21 -24.08
CA VAL A 1 -9.23 11.97 -23.72
C VAL A 1 -8.96 11.78 -22.23
N SER A 2 -9.91 12.14 -21.38
CA SER A 2 -9.84 11.81 -19.95
C SER A 2 -10.05 10.31 -19.83
N ALA A 3 -9.08 9.57 -19.30
CA ALA A 3 -9.30 8.20 -18.91
C ALA A 3 -10.42 8.17 -17.87
N GLU A 4 -11.38 7.29 -18.02
CA GLU A 4 -12.48 7.15 -17.04
C GLU A 4 -11.96 6.84 -15.63
N HIS A 5 -10.81 6.17 -15.54
CA HIS A 5 -10.16 5.83 -14.26
C HIS A 5 -8.62 5.83 -14.44
N PRO A 6 -7.93 6.95 -14.19
CA PRO A 6 -6.47 7.00 -14.27
C PRO A 6 -5.84 6.22 -13.12
N THR A 7 -4.64 5.67 -13.36
CA THR A 7 -3.84 5.05 -12.30
C THR A 7 -3.08 6.12 -11.50
N TYR A 8 -3.32 6.18 -10.20
CA TYR A 8 -2.61 7.08 -9.30
C TYR A 8 -1.21 6.54 -9.00
N ILE A 9 -0.19 7.39 -9.16
CA ILE A 9 1.21 7.05 -8.85
C ILE A 9 1.76 7.92 -7.74
N GLY A 10 2.16 7.31 -6.63
CA GLY A 10 3.01 7.92 -5.63
C GLY A 10 4.48 7.86 -6.05
N GLY A 11 5.26 6.94 -5.49
CA GLY A 11 6.68 6.74 -5.85
C GLY A 11 6.94 5.83 -7.06
N GLY A 12 5.93 5.15 -7.58
CA GLY A 12 6.07 4.21 -8.71
C GLY A 12 6.79 2.90 -8.39
N THR A 13 7.21 2.68 -7.15
CA THR A 13 8.07 1.54 -6.75
C THR A 13 7.38 0.19 -6.82
N ASP A 14 6.06 0.14 -6.81
CA ASP A 14 5.27 -1.08 -7.03
C ASP A 14 4.80 -1.21 -8.48
N ILE A 15 4.22 -0.16 -9.06
CA ILE A 15 3.62 -0.20 -10.39
C ILE A 15 4.66 -0.38 -11.51
N MET A 16 5.84 0.27 -11.42
CA MET A 16 6.83 0.19 -12.49
C MET A 16 7.38 -1.23 -12.73
N PRO A 17 7.69 -2.06 -11.71
CA PRO A 17 7.99 -3.47 -11.90
C PRO A 17 6.84 -4.26 -12.55
N LEU A 18 5.58 -3.95 -12.22
CA LEU A 18 4.42 -4.63 -12.80
C LEU A 18 4.27 -4.31 -14.29
N LEU A 19 4.47 -3.04 -14.68
CA LEU A 19 4.47 -2.61 -16.09
C LEU A 19 5.63 -3.25 -16.88
N LYS A 20 6.85 -3.27 -16.30
CA LYS A 20 8.03 -3.87 -16.95
C LYS A 20 7.89 -5.38 -17.19
N ASN A 21 7.17 -6.06 -16.32
CA ASN A 21 6.90 -7.50 -16.42
C ASN A 21 5.60 -7.81 -17.18
N GLU A 22 4.98 -6.77 -17.78
CA GLU A 22 3.71 -6.90 -18.49
C GLU A 22 2.61 -7.59 -17.65
N VAL A 23 2.65 -7.36 -16.34
CA VAL A 23 1.61 -7.77 -15.40
C VAL A 23 0.43 -6.81 -15.48
N ARG A 24 0.72 -5.53 -15.74
CA ARG A 24 -0.23 -4.44 -15.97
C ARG A 24 0.11 -3.73 -17.29
N ASP A 25 -0.90 -3.08 -17.86
CA ASP A 25 -0.81 -2.35 -19.13
C ASP A 25 -1.36 -0.91 -19.05
N ASP A 26 -1.41 -0.35 -17.83
CA ASP A 26 -1.88 1.03 -17.58
C ASP A 26 -1.15 2.04 -18.46
N LYS A 27 -1.89 3.01 -19.00
CA LYS A 27 -1.37 4.01 -19.93
C LYS A 27 -1.52 5.44 -19.44
N ASP A 28 -2.54 5.68 -18.59
CA ASP A 28 -2.87 7.00 -18.08
C ASP A 28 -2.56 7.09 -16.60
N PHE A 29 -1.68 8.03 -16.23
CA PHE A 29 -1.15 8.15 -14.88
C PHE A 29 -1.36 9.55 -14.31
N VAL A 30 -1.75 9.62 -13.04
CA VAL A 30 -1.76 10.84 -12.23
C VAL A 30 -0.68 10.76 -11.17
N PHE A 31 0.29 11.65 -11.25
CA PHE A 31 1.44 11.68 -10.34
C PHE A 31 1.16 12.50 -9.10
N LEU A 32 1.10 11.85 -7.94
CA LEU A 32 0.62 12.42 -6.68
C LEU A 32 1.68 13.20 -5.88
N LYS A 33 2.97 12.90 -6.04
CA LYS A 33 4.05 13.49 -5.22
C LYS A 33 4.20 15.01 -5.31
N LYS A 34 3.55 15.66 -6.26
CA LYS A 34 3.60 17.12 -6.41
C LYS A 34 2.40 17.83 -5.80
N ILE A 35 1.51 17.12 -5.14
CA ILE A 35 0.31 17.67 -4.50
C ILE A 35 0.66 17.99 -3.04
N PRO A 36 0.82 19.28 -2.67
CA PRO A 36 1.29 19.66 -1.32
C PRO A 36 0.37 19.16 -0.20
N GLU A 37 -0.92 19.11 -0.45
CA GLU A 37 -1.95 18.67 0.51
C GLU A 37 -1.81 17.21 0.94
N LEU A 38 -1.05 16.41 0.17
CA LEU A 38 -0.74 15.03 0.48
C LEU A 38 0.57 14.85 1.25
N HIS A 39 1.29 15.94 1.56
CA HIS A 39 2.56 15.95 2.30
C HIS A 39 2.39 16.60 3.68
N VAL A 40 1.57 16.00 4.53
CA VAL A 40 1.29 16.48 5.88
C VAL A 40 1.77 15.45 6.89
N LEU A 41 2.44 15.93 7.96
CA LEU A 41 2.76 15.13 9.14
C LEU A 41 2.66 16.03 10.36
N GLU A 42 1.54 15.99 11.05
CA GLU A 42 1.26 16.86 12.21
C GLU A 42 0.32 16.20 13.21
N GLU A 43 0.38 16.62 14.45
CA GLU A 43 -0.66 16.32 15.44
C GLU A 43 -1.65 17.46 15.49
N LYS A 44 -2.91 17.17 15.31
CA LYS A 44 -3.99 18.14 15.31
C LYS A 44 -5.29 17.50 15.79
N ASP A 45 -6.05 18.25 16.59
CA ASP A 45 -7.39 17.86 17.07
C ASP A 45 -7.43 16.49 17.77
N GLY A 46 -6.32 16.08 18.43
CA GLY A 46 -6.22 14.80 19.12
C GLY A 46 -5.88 13.61 18.23
N GLU A 47 -5.43 13.86 17.00
CA GLU A 47 -5.00 12.84 16.05
C GLU A 47 -3.64 13.19 15.44
N LEU A 48 -2.85 12.18 15.11
CA LEU A 48 -1.72 12.31 14.19
C LEU A 48 -2.23 12.17 12.76
N ILE A 49 -1.96 13.15 11.92
CA ILE A 49 -2.33 13.16 10.50
C ILE A 49 -1.10 12.87 9.65
N ILE A 50 -1.18 11.85 8.79
CA ILE A 50 -0.12 11.46 7.88
C ILE A 50 -0.65 11.55 6.44
N GLY A 51 -0.06 12.42 5.61
CA GLY A 51 -0.42 12.57 4.20
C GLY A 51 0.03 11.38 3.36
N ALA A 52 -0.78 10.97 2.39
CA ALA A 52 -0.54 9.77 1.59
C ALA A 52 0.70 9.84 0.69
N ALA A 53 1.18 11.04 0.35
CA ALA A 53 2.40 11.22 -0.46
C ALA A 53 3.69 11.32 0.36
N MET A 54 3.62 11.33 1.70
CA MET A 54 4.79 11.22 2.57
C MET A 54 5.60 9.98 2.22
N THR A 55 6.92 10.11 2.09
CA THR A 55 7.79 8.97 1.80
C THR A 55 8.06 8.12 3.04
N LEU A 56 8.42 6.87 2.84
CA LEU A 56 8.79 5.99 3.95
C LEU A 56 10.04 6.48 4.69
N THR A 57 10.96 7.17 4.00
CA THR A 57 12.13 7.79 4.64
C THR A 57 11.70 8.95 5.54
N GLU A 58 10.80 9.85 5.09
CA GLU A 58 10.29 10.95 5.91
C GLU A 58 9.60 10.42 7.19
N LEU A 59 8.84 9.31 7.09
CA LEU A 59 8.27 8.68 8.27
C LEU A 59 9.34 8.09 9.20
N ALA A 60 10.30 7.37 8.65
CA ALA A 60 11.36 6.69 9.42
C ALA A 60 12.26 7.71 10.18
N GLU A 61 12.49 8.88 9.59
CA GLU A 61 13.37 9.93 10.12
C GLU A 61 12.64 10.99 10.94
N SER A 62 11.30 10.95 11.01
CA SER A 62 10.50 11.91 11.76
C SER A 62 10.77 11.82 13.27
N GLU A 63 11.18 12.93 13.89
CA GLU A 63 11.34 13.04 15.35
C GLU A 63 10.01 12.80 16.08
N LEU A 64 8.91 13.32 15.53
CA LEU A 64 7.56 13.13 16.06
C LEU A 64 7.20 11.65 16.15
N LEU A 65 7.39 10.91 15.05
CA LEU A 65 7.07 9.48 15.02
C LEU A 65 8.01 8.66 15.90
N ASN A 66 9.31 8.94 15.87
CA ASN A 66 10.28 8.23 16.69
C ASN A 66 10.05 8.42 18.20
N SER A 67 9.54 9.58 18.63
CA SER A 67 9.30 9.88 20.04
C SER A 67 7.95 9.35 20.55
N ARG A 68 6.89 9.38 19.72
CA ARG A 68 5.52 9.11 20.17
C ARG A 68 4.83 7.94 19.45
N TYR A 69 5.23 7.62 18.23
CA TYR A 69 4.63 6.58 17.38
C TYR A 69 5.69 5.64 16.84
N ALA A 70 6.59 5.17 17.69
CA ALA A 70 7.82 4.48 17.31
C ALA A 70 7.58 3.26 16.39
N ALA A 71 6.50 2.51 16.56
CA ALA A 71 6.20 1.37 15.68
C ALA A 71 5.99 1.78 14.21
N ILE A 72 5.43 2.97 13.93
CA ILE A 72 5.24 3.47 12.57
C ILE A 72 6.61 3.80 11.93
N ALA A 73 7.46 4.55 12.66
CA ALA A 73 8.79 4.90 12.19
C ALA A 73 9.66 3.65 11.95
N GLN A 74 9.62 2.68 12.86
CA GLN A 74 10.35 1.41 12.76
C GLN A 74 9.84 0.58 11.57
N ALA A 75 8.53 0.43 11.39
CA ALA A 75 7.95 -0.28 10.25
C ALA A 75 8.37 0.35 8.92
N ALA A 76 8.34 1.68 8.82
CA ALA A 76 8.81 2.41 7.65
C ALA A 76 10.31 2.16 7.40
N SER A 77 11.16 2.21 8.43
CA SER A 77 12.61 2.03 8.35
C SER A 77 13.03 0.62 7.91
N LEU A 78 12.21 -0.39 8.23
CA LEU A 78 12.45 -1.80 7.90
C LEU A 78 11.81 -2.24 6.58
N THR A 79 11.09 -1.33 5.90
CA THR A 79 10.47 -1.60 4.59
C THR A 79 11.51 -1.49 3.48
N ALA A 80 11.62 -2.53 2.63
CA ALA A 80 12.44 -2.56 1.41
C ALA A 80 13.90 -2.06 1.62
N SER A 81 14.50 -1.42 0.60
CA SER A 81 15.83 -0.81 0.68
C SER A 81 15.74 0.71 0.90
N PRO A 82 16.83 1.37 1.38
CA PRO A 82 16.87 2.82 1.51
C PRO A 82 16.48 3.57 0.23
N GLN A 83 16.95 3.11 -0.93
CA GLN A 83 16.64 3.71 -2.23
C GLN A 83 15.14 3.64 -2.55
N ILE A 84 14.49 2.53 -2.21
CA ILE A 84 13.03 2.39 -2.37
C ILE A 84 12.32 3.33 -1.41
N ARG A 85 12.71 3.37 -0.13
CA ARG A 85 12.06 4.22 0.88
C ARG A 85 12.09 5.71 0.56
N ASN A 86 13.18 6.19 -0.07
CA ASN A 86 13.31 7.58 -0.50
C ASN A 86 12.27 8.02 -1.54
N ILE A 87 11.62 7.06 -2.20
CA ILE A 87 10.68 7.34 -3.29
C ILE A 87 9.29 6.80 -2.96
N ALA A 88 9.21 5.63 -2.33
CA ALA A 88 7.95 4.97 -1.97
C ALA A 88 7.15 5.84 -0.99
N THR A 89 5.87 6.02 -1.27
CA THR A 89 4.94 6.79 -0.44
C THR A 89 4.11 5.88 0.45
N VAL A 90 3.60 6.42 1.56
CA VAL A 90 2.72 5.70 2.48
C VAL A 90 1.48 5.19 1.75
N GLY A 91 0.77 6.05 1.03
CA GLY A 91 -0.42 5.66 0.26
C GLY A 91 -0.11 4.57 -0.76
N GLY A 92 1.02 4.70 -1.51
CA GLY A 92 1.45 3.66 -2.45
C GLY A 92 1.85 2.35 -1.76
N ASN A 93 2.41 2.41 -0.55
CA ASN A 93 2.74 1.21 0.23
C ASN A 93 1.47 0.50 0.74
N ILE A 94 0.44 1.26 1.14
CA ILE A 94 -0.86 0.71 1.55
C ILE A 94 -1.60 0.11 0.36
N MET A 95 -1.59 0.76 -0.80
CA MET A 95 -2.29 0.30 -2.01
C MET A 95 -1.46 -0.63 -2.89
N GLN A 96 -0.34 -1.17 -2.39
CA GLN A 96 0.47 -2.12 -3.15
C GLN A 96 -0.31 -3.37 -3.54
N ASP A 97 0.01 -3.91 -4.72
CA ASP A 97 -0.59 -5.15 -5.20
C ASP A 97 -0.17 -6.36 -4.32
N ARG A 98 -1.09 -7.29 -4.16
CA ARG A 98 -0.80 -8.59 -3.49
C ARG A 98 0.20 -9.38 -4.32
N ARG A 99 1.25 -9.87 -3.68
CA ARG A 99 2.38 -10.52 -4.34
C ARG A 99 2.26 -12.03 -4.38
N CYS A 100 2.66 -12.59 -5.51
CA CYS A 100 2.67 -14.01 -5.74
C CYS A 100 3.88 -14.39 -6.60
N ILE A 101 4.64 -15.39 -6.17
CA ILE A 101 5.80 -15.90 -6.90
C ILE A 101 5.47 -16.36 -8.33
N TYR A 102 4.26 -16.81 -8.59
CA TYR A 102 3.81 -17.23 -9.93
C TYR A 102 3.27 -16.08 -10.77
N PHE A 103 2.59 -15.12 -10.14
CA PHE A 103 1.94 -14.03 -10.85
C PHE A 103 2.91 -12.88 -11.18
N ASN A 104 3.81 -12.52 -10.25
CA ASN A 104 4.76 -11.41 -10.41
C ASN A 104 5.99 -11.81 -11.26
N GLN A 105 5.76 -12.57 -12.34
CA GLN A 105 6.76 -13.00 -13.32
C GLN A 105 6.52 -12.32 -14.68
N PRO A 106 7.53 -12.23 -15.54
CA PRO A 106 7.37 -11.72 -16.90
C PRO A 106 6.28 -12.47 -17.68
N HIS A 107 5.63 -11.76 -18.61
CA HIS A 107 4.53 -12.33 -19.41
C HIS A 107 4.93 -13.64 -20.10
N LEU A 108 6.11 -13.69 -20.71
CA LEU A 108 6.60 -14.90 -21.39
C LEU A 108 6.66 -16.11 -20.46
N TRP A 109 7.11 -15.92 -19.22
CA TRP A 109 7.14 -17.00 -18.23
C TRP A 109 5.72 -17.44 -17.83
N ARG A 110 4.82 -16.47 -17.60
CA ARG A 110 3.43 -16.75 -17.21
C ARG A 110 2.62 -17.44 -18.31
N SER A 111 2.93 -17.16 -19.59
CA SER A 111 2.23 -17.76 -20.73
C SER A 111 2.38 -19.30 -20.84
N GLY A 112 3.40 -19.86 -20.17
CA GLY A 112 3.58 -21.30 -20.04
C GLY A 112 2.73 -21.97 -18.95
N LEU A 113 1.95 -21.19 -18.17
CA LEU A 113 1.12 -21.69 -17.08
C LEU A 113 -0.37 -21.55 -17.38
N ALA A 114 -1.17 -22.44 -16.78
CA ALA A 114 -2.63 -22.25 -16.78
C ALA A 114 -3.04 -20.98 -16.07
N TYR A 115 -4.14 -20.36 -16.48
CA TYR A 115 -4.66 -19.14 -15.87
C TYR A 115 -5.07 -19.37 -14.42
N CYS A 116 -4.53 -18.55 -13.52
CA CYS A 116 -4.88 -18.54 -12.11
C CYS A 116 -5.95 -17.46 -11.81
N PHE A 117 -6.43 -17.37 -10.55
CA PHE A 117 -7.42 -16.36 -10.15
C PHE A 117 -7.04 -14.94 -10.55
N LYS A 118 -5.76 -14.54 -10.44
CA LYS A 118 -5.31 -13.20 -10.84
C LYS A 118 -5.19 -13.00 -12.36
N THR A 119 -5.34 -14.04 -13.16
CA THR A 119 -5.28 -13.97 -14.62
C THR A 119 -6.59 -14.46 -15.28
N GLY A 120 -7.70 -14.42 -14.54
CA GLY A 120 -9.03 -14.79 -15.05
C GLY A 120 -9.33 -16.30 -15.04
N GLY A 121 -8.49 -17.11 -14.41
CA GLY A 121 -8.72 -18.56 -14.21
C GLY A 121 -9.34 -18.89 -12.86
N SER A 122 -9.36 -20.17 -12.52
CA SER A 122 -10.01 -20.70 -11.32
C SER A 122 -9.10 -21.55 -10.42
N ILE A 123 -7.79 -21.46 -10.62
CA ILE A 123 -6.81 -22.26 -9.85
C ILE A 123 -5.81 -21.34 -9.12
N CYS A 124 -5.17 -21.89 -8.09
CA CYS A 124 -4.05 -21.25 -7.41
C CYS A 124 -2.80 -22.13 -7.57
N HIS A 125 -1.72 -21.57 -8.15
CA HIS A 125 -0.47 -22.31 -8.30
C HIS A 125 0.31 -22.48 -6.99
N GLN A 126 0.06 -21.64 -5.97
CA GLN A 126 0.71 -21.76 -4.66
C GLN A 126 0.09 -22.88 -3.82
N ILE A 127 -1.24 -22.98 -3.83
CA ILE A 127 -1.98 -23.94 -3.00
C ILE A 127 -2.98 -24.68 -3.89
N PRO A 128 -2.71 -25.98 -4.19
CA PRO A 128 -3.63 -26.80 -4.95
C PRO A 128 -5.02 -26.86 -4.29
N ASN A 129 -6.06 -26.85 -5.12
CA ASN A 129 -7.46 -26.89 -4.68
C ASN A 129 -7.91 -25.72 -3.77
N SER A 130 -7.15 -24.62 -3.71
CA SER A 130 -7.60 -23.42 -3.01
C SER A 130 -8.83 -22.84 -3.72
N PRO A 131 -9.89 -22.45 -2.98
CA PRO A 131 -11.08 -21.83 -3.57
C PRO A 131 -10.88 -20.35 -3.93
N ALA A 132 -9.73 -19.76 -3.60
CA ALA A 132 -9.44 -18.33 -3.82
C ALA A 132 -7.94 -18.08 -4.04
N CYS A 133 -7.60 -16.88 -4.52
CA CYS A 133 -6.23 -16.41 -4.63
C CYS A 133 -5.51 -16.41 -3.27
N ARG A 134 -4.26 -16.88 -3.23
CA ARG A 134 -3.39 -16.90 -2.03
C ARG A 134 -2.19 -15.96 -2.14
N ALA A 135 -2.28 -14.97 -3.03
CA ALA A 135 -1.30 -13.88 -3.06
C ALA A 135 -1.29 -13.12 -1.74
N ILE A 136 -0.10 -12.68 -1.30
CA ILE A 136 0.12 -12.13 0.04
C ILE A 136 0.21 -10.60 -0.03
N TYR A 137 -0.36 -9.93 0.96
CA TYR A 137 -0.22 -8.50 1.19
C TYR A 137 1.00 -8.24 2.09
N TYR A 138 1.88 -7.31 1.70
CA TYR A 138 3.22 -7.15 2.29
C TYR A 138 3.50 -5.77 2.91
N SER A 139 2.50 -4.98 3.27
CA SER A 139 2.75 -3.67 3.87
C SER A 139 3.12 -3.79 5.35
N ASP A 140 4.38 -3.54 5.68
CA ASP A 140 4.85 -3.42 7.06
C ASP A 140 4.19 -2.23 7.76
N VAL A 141 4.06 -1.09 7.05
CA VAL A 141 3.46 0.14 7.59
C VAL A 141 1.97 -0.04 7.89
N ALA A 142 1.24 -0.80 7.05
CA ALA A 142 -0.16 -1.11 7.33
C ALA A 142 -0.33 -1.84 8.67
N THR A 143 0.56 -2.79 8.97
CA THR A 143 0.52 -3.54 10.23
C THR A 143 0.67 -2.61 11.44
N ALA A 144 1.61 -1.65 11.36
CA ALA A 144 1.81 -0.67 12.42
C ALA A 144 0.60 0.28 12.54
N LEU A 145 0.11 0.82 11.43
CA LEU A 145 -1.05 1.72 11.43
C LEU A 145 -2.32 1.05 11.96
N ILE A 146 -2.57 -0.21 11.59
CA ILE A 146 -3.71 -0.98 12.12
C ILE A 146 -3.59 -1.21 13.63
N ALA A 147 -2.37 -1.44 14.14
CA ALA A 147 -2.15 -1.61 15.58
C ALA A 147 -2.47 -0.34 16.39
N TYR A 148 -2.40 0.82 15.76
CA TYR A 148 -2.83 2.11 16.30
C TYR A 148 -4.30 2.44 15.99
N GLU A 149 -5.08 1.50 15.48
CA GLU A 149 -6.48 1.72 15.09
C GLU A 149 -6.66 2.87 14.09
N ALA A 150 -5.69 3.05 13.18
CA ALA A 150 -5.69 4.15 12.22
C ALA A 150 -6.91 4.11 11.29
N GLU A 151 -7.47 5.28 11.03
CA GLU A 151 -8.44 5.50 9.98
C GLU A 151 -7.76 6.06 8.71
N VAL A 152 -8.43 5.94 7.59
CA VAL A 152 -7.96 6.41 6.29
C VAL A 152 -9.02 7.23 5.59
N GLU A 153 -8.61 8.39 5.06
CA GLU A 153 -9.41 9.23 4.19
C GLU A 153 -9.07 8.94 2.74
N TYR A 154 -10.08 8.80 1.92
CA TYR A 154 -9.92 8.58 0.50
C TYR A 154 -11.05 9.24 -0.30
N ILE A 155 -10.78 9.51 -1.57
CA ILE A 155 -11.75 10.02 -2.54
C ILE A 155 -12.17 8.85 -3.43
N GLU A 156 -13.48 8.64 -3.58
CA GLU A 156 -14.11 7.70 -4.50
C GLU A 156 -15.29 8.40 -5.17
N ASP A 157 -15.38 8.32 -6.49
CA ASP A 157 -16.42 8.96 -7.30
C ASP A 157 -16.62 10.47 -7.03
N GLY A 158 -15.52 11.16 -6.63
CA GLY A 158 -15.52 12.59 -6.30
C GLY A 158 -15.96 12.93 -4.89
N GLU A 159 -16.36 11.95 -4.09
CA GLU A 159 -16.74 12.11 -2.69
C GLU A 159 -15.62 11.69 -1.74
N THR A 160 -15.49 12.41 -0.61
CA THR A 160 -14.52 12.09 0.44
C THR A 160 -15.14 11.14 1.45
N HIS A 161 -14.45 10.04 1.70
CA HIS A 161 -14.85 9.01 2.66
C HIS A 161 -13.77 8.84 3.73
N ARG A 162 -14.18 8.44 4.94
CA ARG A 162 -13.26 8.05 6.02
C ARG A 162 -13.74 6.72 6.62
N THR A 163 -12.81 5.77 6.78
CA THR A 163 -13.09 4.45 7.34
C THR A 163 -11.86 3.93 8.08
N ASP A 164 -12.02 2.87 8.86
CA ASP A 164 -10.88 2.20 9.45
C ASP A 164 -9.99 1.58 8.36
N LEU A 165 -8.68 1.64 8.58
CA LEU A 165 -7.68 1.20 7.61
C LEU A 165 -7.78 -0.30 7.28
N LYS A 166 -8.12 -1.13 8.27
CA LYS A 166 -8.25 -2.58 8.08
C LYS A 166 -9.37 -2.90 7.10
N SER A 167 -10.54 -2.28 7.24
CA SER A 167 -11.68 -2.46 6.32
C SER A 167 -11.33 -2.05 4.89
N LEU A 168 -10.60 -0.93 4.71
CA LEU A 168 -10.15 -0.54 3.38
C LEU A 168 -9.20 -1.57 2.77
N ILE A 169 -8.23 -2.06 3.53
CA ILE A 169 -7.27 -3.08 3.06
C ILE A 169 -7.98 -4.39 2.73
N GLU A 170 -8.96 -4.81 3.52
CA GLU A 170 -9.76 -6.00 3.23
C GLU A 170 -10.53 -5.82 1.91
N ARG A 171 -11.19 -4.69 1.70
CA ARG A 171 -11.87 -4.35 0.44
C ARG A 171 -10.92 -4.36 -0.76
N HIS A 172 -9.77 -3.70 -0.64
CA HIS A 172 -8.72 -3.70 -1.67
C HIS A 172 -8.17 -5.10 -1.92
N SER A 173 -7.97 -5.89 -0.89
CA SER A 173 -7.47 -7.26 -0.99
C SER A 173 -8.44 -8.19 -1.73
N VAL A 174 -9.73 -8.02 -1.58
CA VAL A 174 -10.76 -8.79 -2.32
C VAL A 174 -10.70 -8.43 -3.80
N ALA A 175 -10.79 -7.15 -4.15
CA ALA A 175 -10.71 -6.69 -5.53
C ALA A 175 -9.43 -7.17 -6.21
N ASN A 176 -8.28 -6.89 -5.61
CA ASN A 176 -6.96 -7.26 -6.12
C ASN A 176 -6.69 -8.78 -6.14
N GLY A 177 -7.37 -9.54 -5.31
CA GLY A 177 -7.26 -11.00 -5.26
C GLY A 177 -8.05 -11.73 -6.35
N LEU A 178 -9.06 -11.08 -6.95
CA LEU A 178 -9.90 -11.68 -7.99
C LEU A 178 -9.30 -11.51 -9.38
N ALA A 179 -8.83 -10.30 -9.72
CA ALA A 179 -8.16 -10.05 -11.00
C ALA A 179 -7.03 -9.03 -10.82
N CYS A 180 -6.01 -9.11 -11.67
CA CYS A 180 -4.80 -8.27 -11.56
C CYS A 180 -5.04 -6.78 -11.86
N HIS A 181 -6.09 -6.45 -12.54
CA HIS A 181 -6.46 -5.09 -12.95
C HIS A 181 -7.69 -4.55 -12.22
N GLU A 182 -8.28 -5.33 -11.33
CA GLU A 182 -9.36 -4.88 -10.45
C GLU A 182 -8.76 -4.18 -9.23
N HIS A 183 -8.37 -2.93 -9.41
CA HIS A 183 -7.99 -2.04 -8.32
C HIS A 183 -9.17 -1.16 -7.95
N LEU A 184 -9.27 -0.83 -6.66
CA LEU A 184 -10.26 0.16 -6.23
C LEU A 184 -9.92 1.51 -6.89
N PRO A 185 -10.88 2.17 -7.56
CA PRO A 185 -10.67 3.47 -8.21
C PRO A 185 -10.69 4.60 -7.16
N ILE A 186 -9.88 4.48 -6.13
CA ILE A 186 -9.82 5.40 -4.99
C ILE A 186 -8.48 6.14 -4.93
N LEU A 187 -8.52 7.36 -4.42
CA LEU A 187 -7.34 8.15 -4.09
C LEU A 187 -7.24 8.30 -2.57
N ILE A 188 -6.29 7.62 -1.93
CA ILE A 188 -5.99 7.86 -0.51
C ILE A 188 -5.37 9.25 -0.36
N THR A 189 -5.88 10.04 0.59
CA THR A 189 -5.40 11.39 0.88
C THR A 189 -4.63 11.45 2.20
N ARG A 190 -5.15 10.88 3.28
CA ARG A 190 -4.57 10.96 4.62
C ARG A 190 -4.85 9.72 5.45
N PHE A 191 -4.00 9.53 6.45
CA PHE A 191 -4.22 8.58 7.54
C PHE A 191 -4.36 9.37 8.84
N PHE A 192 -5.25 8.94 9.71
CA PHE A 192 -5.51 9.51 11.01
C PHE A 192 -5.24 8.45 12.07
N VAL A 193 -4.34 8.76 12.97
CA VAL A 193 -3.95 7.87 14.07
C VAL A 193 -4.35 8.54 15.38
N PRO A 194 -5.04 7.86 16.29
CA PRO A 194 -5.33 8.43 17.60
C PRO A 194 -4.07 8.98 18.28
N ALA A 195 -4.20 10.10 18.98
CA ALA A 195 -3.06 10.69 19.70
C ALA A 195 -2.50 9.70 20.71
N ALA A 196 -1.17 9.53 20.68
CA ALA A 196 -0.49 8.68 21.65
C ALA A 196 -0.71 9.21 23.09
N GLU A 197 -1.09 8.35 24.01
CA GLU A 197 -1.24 8.70 25.43
C GLU A 197 0.12 8.95 26.09
N GLU A 198 0.11 9.70 27.20
CA GLU A 198 1.33 9.94 27.96
C GLU A 198 1.87 8.62 28.56
N GLY A 199 3.13 8.30 28.23
CA GLY A 199 3.77 7.06 28.66
C GLY A 199 3.48 5.84 27.79
N GLU A 200 2.64 5.97 26.78
CA GLU A 200 2.44 4.92 25.78
C GLU A 200 3.74 4.56 25.08
N ARG A 201 3.97 3.27 24.85
CA ARG A 201 5.15 2.76 24.15
C ARG A 201 4.73 1.76 23.08
N SER A 202 5.33 1.86 21.94
CA SER A 202 5.10 0.96 20.81
C SER A 202 6.42 0.49 20.21
N GLY A 203 6.37 -0.62 19.50
CA GLY A 203 7.52 -1.14 18.76
C GLY A 203 7.07 -2.04 17.63
N PHE A 204 7.89 -2.13 16.59
CA PHE A 204 7.67 -2.98 15.44
C PHE A 204 8.82 -3.97 15.31
N TYR A 205 8.49 -5.25 15.22
CA TYR A 205 9.48 -6.31 14.98
C TYR A 205 9.19 -7.01 13.66
N LYS A 206 10.17 -7.07 12.78
CA LYS A 206 10.09 -7.76 11.51
C LYS A 206 10.92 -9.04 11.54
N TYR A 207 10.26 -10.19 11.43
CA TYR A 207 10.96 -11.43 11.14
C TYR A 207 11.22 -11.54 9.63
N ALA A 208 12.48 -11.58 9.24
CA ALA A 208 12.91 -11.71 7.87
C ALA A 208 14.01 -12.75 7.73
N MET A 209 14.02 -13.49 6.63
CA MET A 209 15.08 -14.49 6.35
C MET A 209 16.38 -13.83 5.87
N ARG A 210 16.35 -12.53 5.53
CA ARG A 210 17.51 -11.73 5.16
C ARG A 210 17.45 -10.41 5.92
N THR A 211 18.54 -10.03 6.54
CA THR A 211 18.77 -8.74 7.17
C THR A 211 19.42 -7.78 6.19
#